data_7e8263b7d6b2e5fdca322c03444382f1
#
_entry.id   7e8263b7d6b2e5fdca322c03444382f1
#
_cell.length_a   1.000
_cell.length_b   1.000
_cell.length_c   1.000
_cell.angle_alpha   90.00
_cell.angle_beta   90.00
_cell.angle_gamma   90.00
#
_symmetry.space_group_name_H-M   'P 1'
#
loop_
_entity.id
_entity.type
_entity.pdbx_description
1 polymer ?
#
loop_
_entity_poly.entity_id
_entity_poly.type
_entity_poly.pdbx_seq_one_letter_code
_entity_poly.pdbx_strand_id
1 'polypeptide(L)'
;MDYPTMTLAEIEAMPVAGVADKDAHLYLWTINRYVEQAYSVARAWGFRPVCLLTWAKTPRGLGLGGAFVQTTEHILFARRGTLKALRREPSTWWNWTRPEAGTGPKHSRKPEDFQTLVEAVSPGPRLELFARRARPGWTVWGNEVEANK
;
A
#
# COMPACT_ATOMS: atom_id res chain seq x y z
N MET A 1 20.56 0.89 4.23
CA MET A 1 19.14 1.10 4.01
C MET A 1 18.77 2.51 4.41
N ASP A 2 18.08 3.19 3.55
CA ASP A 2 17.86 4.62 3.71
C ASP A 2 16.63 4.98 4.53
N TYR A 3 15.88 3.98 4.99
CA TYR A 3 14.67 4.21 5.78
C TYR A 3 14.83 3.71 7.20
N PRO A 4 14.29 4.45 8.19
CA PRO A 4 14.15 3.90 9.51
C PRO A 4 13.25 2.65 9.45
N THR A 5 13.65 1.63 10.17
CA THR A 5 12.84 0.41 10.28
C THR A 5 11.92 0.55 11.49
N MET A 6 10.65 0.24 11.33
CA MET A 6 9.67 0.26 12.41
C MET A 6 9.29 -1.16 12.81
N THR A 7 9.10 -1.38 14.10
CA THR A 7 8.55 -2.65 14.59
C THR A 7 7.05 -2.71 14.30
N LEU A 8 6.49 -3.91 14.35
CA LEU A 8 5.04 -4.08 14.20
C LEU A 8 4.27 -3.26 15.24
N ALA A 9 4.72 -3.28 16.51
CA ALA A 9 4.08 -2.51 17.56
C ALA A 9 4.11 -1.00 17.29
N GLU A 10 5.20 -0.50 16.75
CA GLU A 10 5.32 0.91 16.39
C GLU A 10 4.38 1.28 15.24
N ILE A 11 4.26 0.40 14.25
CA ILE A 11 3.35 0.62 13.11
C ILE A 11 1.89 0.62 13.60
N GLU A 12 1.52 -0.34 14.44
CA GLU A 12 0.16 -0.41 15.00
C GLU A 12 -0.18 0.80 15.86
N ALA A 13 0.83 1.37 16.53
CA ALA A 13 0.65 2.53 17.40
C ALA A 13 0.62 3.87 16.63
N MET A 14 0.86 3.89 15.35
CA MET A 14 0.77 5.12 14.55
C MET A 14 -0.64 5.70 14.65
N PRO A 15 -0.79 7.05 14.77
CA PRO A 15 -2.10 7.68 14.97
C PRO A 15 -2.94 7.78 13.70
N VAL A 16 -3.02 6.72 12.92
CA VAL A 16 -3.77 6.69 11.66
C VAL A 16 -5.26 6.90 11.91
N ALA A 17 -5.80 6.32 12.98
CA ALA A 17 -7.21 6.50 13.34
C ALA A 17 -7.58 7.96 13.56
N GLY A 18 -6.62 8.78 14.00
CA GLY A 18 -6.84 10.19 14.27
C GLY A 18 -6.77 11.09 13.04
N VAL A 19 -6.09 10.64 11.98
CA VAL A 19 -5.97 11.41 10.73
C VAL A 19 -6.92 10.94 9.65
N ALA A 20 -7.49 9.75 9.78
CA ALA A 20 -8.48 9.22 8.85
C ALA A 20 -9.87 9.74 9.20
N ASP A 21 -10.69 9.98 8.18
CA ASP A 21 -12.08 10.34 8.39
C ASP A 21 -12.83 9.15 9.01
N LYS A 22 -13.99 9.44 9.62
CA LYS A 22 -14.84 8.40 10.19
C LYS A 22 -15.34 7.41 9.12
N ASP A 23 -15.44 7.85 7.87
CA ASP A 23 -15.79 7.05 6.72
C ASP A 23 -14.60 7.08 5.76
N ALA A 24 -13.86 5.99 5.66
CA ALA A 24 -12.62 5.98 4.91
C ALA A 24 -12.30 4.58 4.35
N HIS A 25 -11.48 4.56 3.31
CA HIS A 25 -10.87 3.35 2.76
C HIS A 25 -9.39 3.34 3.11
N LEU A 26 -8.89 2.15 3.42
CA LEU A 26 -7.46 1.91 3.69
C LEU A 26 -6.93 0.92 2.65
N TYR A 27 -5.78 1.25 2.09
CA TYR A 27 -5.03 0.37 1.20
C TYR A 27 -3.66 0.16 1.85
N LEU A 28 -3.43 -1.03 2.38
CA LEU A 28 -2.23 -1.34 3.15
C LEU A 28 -1.37 -2.35 2.40
N TRP A 29 -0.22 -1.90 1.90
CA TRP A 29 0.72 -2.77 1.21
C TRP A 29 1.37 -3.77 2.17
N THR A 30 1.51 -4.99 1.71
CA THR A 30 2.19 -6.05 2.43
C THR A 30 2.81 -7.06 1.47
N ILE A 31 3.76 -7.82 1.96
CA ILE A 31 4.35 -8.93 1.22
C ILE A 31 3.88 -10.24 1.83
N ASN A 32 4.06 -11.37 1.12
CA ASN A 32 3.57 -12.67 1.57
C ASN A 32 3.96 -13.01 3.00
N ARG A 33 5.17 -12.67 3.40
CA ARG A 33 5.68 -12.94 4.74
C ARG A 33 4.87 -12.26 5.85
N TYR A 34 4.28 -11.11 5.56
CA TYR A 34 3.63 -10.26 6.57
C TYR A 34 2.13 -10.05 6.36
N VAL A 35 1.50 -10.86 5.49
CA VAL A 35 0.06 -10.72 5.22
C VAL A 35 -0.77 -10.82 6.51
N GLU A 36 -0.44 -11.78 7.37
CA GLU A 36 -1.16 -11.96 8.62
C GLU A 36 -1.09 -10.71 9.50
N GLN A 37 0.11 -10.14 9.61
CA GLN A 37 0.33 -8.93 10.41
C GLN A 37 -0.39 -7.71 9.83
N ALA A 38 -0.56 -7.65 8.51
CA ALA A 38 -1.30 -6.54 7.89
C ALA A 38 -2.74 -6.46 8.39
N TYR A 39 -3.38 -7.60 8.59
CA TYR A 39 -4.74 -7.63 9.16
C TYR A 39 -4.76 -7.06 10.58
N SER A 40 -3.77 -7.40 11.38
CA SER A 40 -3.63 -6.86 12.74
C SER A 40 -3.44 -5.34 12.73
N VAL A 41 -2.59 -4.86 11.84
CA VAL A 41 -2.35 -3.42 11.69
C VAL A 41 -3.63 -2.67 11.29
N ALA A 42 -4.34 -3.17 10.29
CA ALA A 42 -5.59 -2.53 9.84
C ALA A 42 -6.61 -2.42 10.99
N ARG A 43 -6.76 -3.48 11.76
CA ARG A 43 -7.67 -3.48 12.91
C ARG A 43 -7.20 -2.52 14.01
N ALA A 44 -5.90 -2.47 14.28
CA ALA A 44 -5.34 -1.55 15.28
C ALA A 44 -5.61 -0.10 14.88
N TRP A 45 -5.64 0.19 13.58
CA TRP A 45 -5.95 1.54 13.07
C TRP A 45 -7.46 1.83 12.98
N GLY A 46 -8.31 0.88 13.37
CA GLY A 46 -9.76 1.07 13.39
C GLY A 46 -10.47 0.74 12.10
N PHE A 47 -9.85 -0.06 11.23
CA PHE A 47 -10.44 -0.45 9.95
C PHE A 47 -10.84 -1.92 9.96
N ARG A 48 -11.91 -2.25 9.22
CA ARG A 48 -12.36 -3.62 8.98
C ARG A 48 -11.71 -4.13 7.70
N PRO A 49 -10.89 -5.18 7.75
CA PRO A 49 -10.40 -5.83 6.52
C PRO A 49 -11.57 -6.31 5.66
N VAL A 50 -11.48 -6.10 4.36
CA VAL A 50 -12.52 -6.48 3.39
C VAL A 50 -12.00 -7.53 2.42
N CYS A 51 -10.91 -7.24 1.71
CA CYS A 51 -10.35 -8.20 0.76
C CYS A 51 -8.86 -7.91 0.52
N LEU A 52 -8.19 -8.93 0.03
CA LEU A 52 -6.77 -8.84 -0.31
C LEU A 52 -6.64 -8.64 -1.81
N LEU A 53 -5.99 -7.55 -2.19
CA LEU A 53 -5.67 -7.26 -3.59
C LEU A 53 -4.26 -7.75 -3.87
N THR A 54 -3.98 -8.14 -5.11
CA THR A 54 -2.70 -8.74 -5.46
C THR A 54 -2.08 -8.09 -6.69
N TRP A 55 -0.82 -7.71 -6.57
CA TRP A 55 0.01 -7.33 -7.70
C TRP A 55 0.84 -8.54 -8.08
N ALA A 56 0.57 -9.11 -9.27
CA ALA A 56 1.30 -10.24 -9.80
C ALA A 56 2.42 -9.74 -10.70
N LYS A 57 3.66 -10.03 -10.30
CA LYS A 57 4.85 -9.58 -11.03
C LYS A 57 5.36 -10.68 -11.94
N THR A 58 5.83 -10.30 -13.14
CA THR A 58 6.43 -11.27 -14.05
C THR A 58 7.65 -11.93 -13.41
N PRO A 59 7.72 -13.27 -13.40
CA PRO A 59 8.91 -13.95 -12.87
C PRO A 59 10.19 -13.54 -13.59
N ARG A 60 11.27 -13.38 -12.81
CA ARG A 60 12.60 -13.00 -13.33
C ARG A 60 13.64 -14.08 -13.01
N GLY A 61 13.26 -15.34 -13.22
CA GLY A 61 14.12 -16.48 -12.91
C GLY A 61 14.10 -16.85 -11.44
N LEU A 62 15.07 -17.63 -11.01
CA LEU A 62 15.18 -18.09 -9.63
C LEU A 62 15.81 -17.01 -8.77
N GLY A 63 15.01 -16.45 -7.87
CA GLY A 63 15.47 -15.45 -6.92
C GLY A 63 15.48 -15.99 -5.51
N LEU A 64 15.32 -15.09 -4.55
CA LEU A 64 15.19 -15.44 -3.14
C LEU A 64 13.84 -16.12 -2.89
N GLY A 65 13.85 -17.10 -2.03
CA GLY A 65 12.66 -17.86 -1.67
C GLY A 65 13.02 -19.31 -1.46
N GLY A 66 12.18 -20.04 -0.74
CA GLY A 66 12.37 -21.47 -0.52
C GLY A 66 11.85 -22.29 -1.70
N ALA A 67 10.78 -23.04 -1.48
CA ALA A 67 10.17 -23.85 -2.54
C ALA A 67 9.57 -23.01 -3.67
N PHE A 68 9.11 -21.80 -3.36
CA PHE A 68 8.47 -20.91 -4.34
C PHE A 68 9.17 -19.56 -4.36
N VAL A 69 9.48 -19.08 -5.56
CA VAL A 69 9.98 -17.71 -5.74
C VAL A 69 8.81 -16.75 -5.60
N GLN A 70 8.98 -15.71 -4.79
CA GLN A 70 7.91 -14.76 -4.51
C GLN A 70 7.72 -13.81 -5.70
N THR A 71 6.57 -13.90 -6.38
CA THR A 71 6.25 -13.05 -7.52
C THR A 71 4.99 -12.21 -7.30
N THR A 72 4.51 -12.14 -6.07
CA THR A 72 3.32 -11.36 -5.73
C THR A 72 3.59 -10.44 -4.56
N GLU A 73 2.96 -9.27 -4.60
CA GLU A 73 2.81 -8.39 -3.43
C GLU A 73 1.33 -8.13 -3.26
N HIS A 74 0.94 -7.73 -2.07
CA HIS A 74 -0.48 -7.60 -1.75
C HIS A 74 -0.82 -6.24 -1.18
N ILE A 75 -2.08 -5.86 -1.34
CA ILE A 75 -2.64 -4.66 -0.74
C ILE A 75 -3.90 -5.09 0.01
N LEU A 76 -3.91 -4.93 1.33
CA LEU A 76 -5.11 -5.19 2.10
C LEU A 76 -6.03 -4.00 1.97
N PHE A 77 -7.22 -4.21 1.40
CA PHE A 77 -8.26 -3.22 1.36
C PHE A 77 -9.13 -3.35 2.60
N ALA A 78 -9.29 -2.26 3.32
CA ALA A 78 -10.08 -2.22 4.55
C ALA A 78 -10.96 -0.97 4.57
N ARG A 79 -12.03 -1.00 5.34
CA ARG A 79 -13.02 0.08 5.42
C ARG A 79 -13.23 0.51 6.86
N ARG A 80 -13.51 1.80 7.01
CA ARG A 80 -13.97 2.39 8.26
C ARG A 80 -15.26 3.15 7.92
N GLY A 81 -16.32 2.87 8.67
CA GLY A 81 -17.61 3.51 8.37
C GLY A 81 -18.23 3.01 7.07
N THR A 82 -18.87 3.91 6.34
CA THR A 82 -19.72 3.57 5.20
C THR A 82 -19.37 4.31 3.91
N LEU A 83 -18.11 4.67 3.71
CA LEU A 83 -17.70 5.37 2.49
C LEU A 83 -17.95 4.50 1.27
N LYS A 84 -18.79 4.99 0.33
CA LYS A 84 -19.08 4.28 -0.90
C LYS A 84 -17.94 4.40 -1.91
N ALA A 85 -17.65 3.31 -2.62
CA ALA A 85 -16.74 3.35 -3.74
C ALA A 85 -17.34 4.19 -4.88
N LEU A 86 -16.47 4.90 -5.61
CA LEU A 86 -16.88 5.67 -6.78
C LEU A 86 -17.34 4.77 -7.92
N ARG A 87 -16.75 3.59 -8.01
CA ARG A 87 -17.14 2.56 -8.98
C ARG A 87 -16.82 1.17 -8.43
N ARG A 88 -17.38 0.15 -9.06
CA ARG A 88 -17.08 -1.23 -8.75
C ARG A 88 -15.92 -1.70 -9.63
N GLU A 89 -14.86 -2.19 -9.00
CA GLU A 89 -13.70 -2.72 -9.72
C GLU A 89 -13.89 -4.22 -9.95
N PRO A 90 -13.79 -4.71 -11.20
CA PRO A 90 -14.08 -6.12 -11.50
C PRO A 90 -12.96 -7.09 -11.17
N SER A 91 -11.83 -6.63 -10.64
CA SER A 91 -10.68 -7.47 -10.36
C SER A 91 -10.14 -7.24 -8.96
N THR A 92 -9.48 -8.26 -8.42
CA THR A 92 -8.68 -8.15 -7.19
C THR A 92 -7.22 -8.49 -7.43
N TRP A 93 -6.80 -8.55 -8.69
CA TRP A 93 -5.39 -8.73 -9.02
C TRP A 93 -5.04 -7.96 -10.29
N TRP A 94 -3.78 -7.58 -10.40
CA TRP A 94 -3.26 -6.85 -11.55
C TRP A 94 -1.84 -7.29 -11.84
N ASN A 95 -1.42 -7.16 -13.10
CA ASN A 95 -0.06 -7.47 -13.54
C ASN A 95 0.69 -6.20 -13.98
N TRP A 96 0.53 -5.13 -13.25
CA TRP A 96 1.20 -3.86 -13.54
C TRP A 96 2.70 -4.06 -13.77
N THR A 97 3.24 -3.29 -14.71
CA THR A 97 4.67 -3.31 -14.98
C THR A 97 5.45 -2.76 -13.77
N ARG A 98 6.56 -3.42 -13.46
CA ARG A 98 7.45 -2.91 -12.41
C ARG A 98 7.97 -1.53 -12.79
N PRO A 99 8.04 -0.57 -11.83
CA PRO A 99 8.64 0.72 -12.10
C PRO A 99 10.09 0.56 -12.55
N GLU A 100 10.54 1.45 -13.44
CA GLU A 100 11.90 1.45 -13.90
C GLU A 100 12.88 1.76 -12.77
N ALA A 101 14.14 1.32 -12.98
CA ALA A 101 15.20 1.58 -12.05
C ALA A 101 15.46 3.08 -11.94
N GLY A 102 15.27 3.62 -10.75
CA GLY A 102 15.67 4.96 -10.40
C GLY A 102 16.69 4.93 -9.29
N THR A 103 16.89 6.03 -8.60
CA THR A 103 17.66 6.07 -7.38
C THR A 103 16.86 5.42 -6.25
N GLY A 104 17.56 4.72 -5.36
CA GLY A 104 16.94 4.08 -4.20
C GLY A 104 16.56 2.62 -4.42
N PRO A 105 15.99 1.97 -3.40
CA PRO A 105 15.67 0.54 -3.45
C PRO A 105 14.55 0.23 -4.44
N LYS A 106 14.90 -0.43 -5.52
CA LYS A 106 13.96 -0.78 -6.61
C LYS A 106 12.82 -1.66 -6.14
N HIS A 107 13.10 -2.60 -5.25
CA HIS A 107 12.15 -3.62 -4.81
C HIS A 107 11.00 -3.06 -3.99
N SER A 108 11.14 -1.87 -3.42
CA SER A 108 10.10 -1.28 -2.61
C SER A 108 9.30 -0.19 -3.33
N ARG A 109 9.64 0.09 -4.60
CA ARG A 109 8.90 1.07 -5.40
C ARG A 109 7.61 0.45 -5.94
N LYS A 110 6.50 1.17 -5.77
CA LYS A 110 5.18 0.70 -6.22
C LYS A 110 4.81 1.36 -7.56
N PRO A 111 4.07 0.66 -8.44
CA PRO A 111 3.65 1.24 -9.71
C PRO A 111 2.62 2.35 -9.51
N GLU A 112 2.68 3.37 -10.35
CA GLU A 112 1.71 4.47 -10.31
C GLU A 112 0.30 4.00 -10.67
N ASP A 113 0.18 2.91 -11.39
CA ASP A 113 -1.11 2.26 -11.69
C ASP A 113 -1.93 2.04 -10.43
N PHE A 114 -1.29 1.73 -9.31
CA PHE A 114 -1.98 1.56 -8.03
C PHE A 114 -2.68 2.84 -7.59
N GLN A 115 -1.97 3.98 -7.65
CA GLN A 115 -2.56 5.26 -7.25
C GLN A 115 -3.71 5.63 -8.18
N THR A 116 -3.58 5.35 -9.47
CA THR A 116 -4.65 5.55 -10.45
C THR A 116 -5.87 4.70 -10.10
N LEU A 117 -5.65 3.44 -9.68
CA LEU A 117 -6.72 2.56 -9.22
C LEU A 117 -7.44 3.14 -8.00
N VAL A 118 -6.69 3.59 -7.00
CA VAL A 118 -7.27 4.18 -5.79
C VAL A 118 -8.12 5.40 -6.14
N GLU A 119 -7.63 6.25 -7.03
CA GLU A 119 -8.36 7.45 -7.47
C GLU A 119 -9.67 7.08 -8.17
N ALA A 120 -9.69 5.99 -8.90
CA ALA A 120 -10.87 5.54 -9.61
C ALA A 120 -11.94 4.92 -8.68
N VAL A 121 -11.49 4.28 -7.60
CA VAL A 121 -12.38 3.52 -6.71
C VAL A 121 -12.79 4.31 -5.47
N SER A 122 -11.86 5.04 -4.88
CA SER A 122 -12.09 5.67 -3.57
C SER A 122 -12.15 7.19 -3.66
N PRO A 123 -13.18 7.81 -3.05
CA PRO A 123 -13.25 9.27 -2.98
C PRO A 123 -12.08 9.87 -2.21
N GLY A 124 -11.71 11.11 -2.55
CA GLY A 124 -10.75 11.88 -1.77
C GLY A 124 -11.38 12.50 -0.53
N PRO A 125 -10.59 13.19 0.29
CA PRO A 125 -9.15 13.42 0.14
C PRO A 125 -8.33 12.17 0.37
N ARG A 126 -7.10 12.18 -0.16
CA ARG A 126 -6.21 11.01 -0.14
C ARG A 126 -4.91 11.33 0.57
N LEU A 127 -4.46 10.42 1.44
CA LEU A 127 -3.19 10.52 2.17
C LEU A 127 -2.37 9.27 1.89
N GLU A 128 -1.10 9.47 1.53
CA GLU A 128 -0.15 8.37 1.40
C GLU A 128 0.93 8.49 2.47
N LEU A 129 1.04 7.47 3.31
CA LEU A 129 2.09 7.37 4.31
C LEU A 129 3.32 6.68 3.70
N PHE A 130 4.51 7.09 4.13
CA PHE A 130 5.78 6.57 3.63
C PHE A 130 5.92 6.78 2.12
N ALA A 131 5.42 7.92 1.65
CA ALA A 131 5.43 8.24 0.23
C ALA A 131 6.86 8.46 -0.26
N ARG A 132 7.13 7.99 -1.48
CA ARG A 132 8.42 8.19 -2.14
C ARG A 132 8.44 9.45 -3.00
N ARG A 133 7.26 9.92 -3.39
CA ARG A 133 7.12 11.12 -4.23
C ARG A 133 5.73 11.73 -4.04
N ALA A 134 5.65 13.01 -4.34
CA ALA A 134 4.38 13.70 -4.35
C ALA A 134 3.55 13.30 -5.58
N ARG A 135 2.23 13.37 -5.45
CA ARG A 135 1.30 13.16 -6.56
C ARG A 135 0.18 14.20 -6.43
N PRO A 136 -0.22 14.84 -7.55
CA PRO A 136 -1.32 15.81 -7.50
C PRO A 136 -2.59 15.21 -6.92
N GLY A 137 -3.23 15.95 -6.01
CA GLY A 137 -4.44 15.51 -5.34
C GLY A 137 -4.23 14.62 -4.13
N TRP A 138 -2.98 14.35 -3.75
CA TRP A 138 -2.63 13.54 -2.59
C TRP A 138 -1.86 14.34 -1.57
N THR A 139 -2.19 14.15 -0.29
CA THR A 139 -1.33 14.56 0.81
C THR A 139 -0.34 13.42 1.04
N VAL A 140 0.93 13.73 1.14
CA VAL A 140 1.97 12.71 1.27
C VAL A 140 2.85 12.96 2.48
N TRP A 141 3.33 11.86 3.06
CA TRP A 141 4.30 11.87 4.15
C TRP A 141 5.30 10.74 3.91
N GLY A 142 6.59 11.05 3.97
CA GLY A 142 7.63 10.05 3.78
C GLY A 142 9.00 10.69 3.64
N ASN A 143 10.05 9.88 3.85
CA ASN A 143 11.43 10.37 3.86
C ASN A 143 11.91 10.91 2.50
N GLU A 144 11.46 10.30 1.40
CA GLU A 144 11.91 10.69 0.06
C GLU A 144 11.19 11.93 -0.49
N VAL A 145 9.99 12.23 0.01
CA VAL A 145 9.24 13.41 -0.46
C VAL A 145 9.97 14.68 -0.08
N GLU A 146 10.54 14.75 1.10
CA GLU A 146 11.27 15.94 1.57
C GLU A 146 12.53 16.20 0.75
N ALA A 147 13.18 15.15 0.26
CA ALA A 147 14.38 15.29 -0.54
C ALA A 147 14.11 15.87 -1.94
N ASN A 148 12.86 15.87 -2.39
CA ASN A 148 12.45 16.31 -3.71
C ASN A 148 11.80 17.69 -3.73
N LYS A 149 11.81 18.38 -2.62
CA LYS A 149 11.27 19.75 -2.54
C LYS A 149 12.21 20.78 -3.13
#